data_52813245cd3e829c7dc81136d3cc16a9
#
_entry.id   52813245cd3e829c7dc81136d3cc16a9
#
_cell.length_a   1.000
_cell.length_b   1.000
_cell.length_c   1.000
_cell.angle_alpha   90.00
_cell.angle_beta   90.00
_cell.angle_gamma   90.00
#
_symmetry.space_group_name_H-M   'P 1'
#
loop_
_entity.id
_entity.type
_entity.pdbx_description
1 polymer ?
#
loop_
_entity_poly.entity_id
_entity_poly.type
_entity_poly.pdbx_seq_one_letter_code
_entity_poly.pdbx_strand_id
1 'polypeptide(L)'
;MTMVSLKDIAAACGVSASTVSKALNDLDDISEKRKAMIRQKANEMGYLPNMAARALKTKMTHNIGVLFIDDYHSGLTHPYFAPVLESLKTEVENLGYDITFINKNVGGREMSYLEHCRYRNV
;
A
#
# COMPACT_ATOMS: atom_id res chain seq x y z
N MET A 1 -11.97 2.96 -15.97
CA MET A 1 -12.22 3.84 -14.83
C MET A 1 -11.05 4.81 -14.67
N THR A 2 -11.31 6.10 -14.75
CA THR A 2 -10.27 7.12 -14.63
C THR A 2 -10.03 7.41 -13.15
N MET A 3 -8.82 7.20 -12.67
CA MET A 3 -8.46 7.51 -11.30
C MET A 3 -8.11 9.01 -11.17
N VAL A 4 -8.53 9.61 -10.06
CA VAL A 4 -8.19 10.99 -9.73
C VAL A 4 -6.68 11.10 -9.50
N SER A 5 -6.03 12.05 -10.13
CA SER A 5 -4.60 12.31 -10.01
C SER A 5 -4.31 13.52 -9.12
N LEU A 6 -3.06 13.70 -8.74
CA LEU A 6 -2.61 14.92 -8.03
C LEU A 6 -2.87 16.17 -8.85
N LYS A 7 -2.75 16.09 -10.18
CA LYS A 7 -3.04 17.20 -11.09
C LYS A 7 -4.51 17.58 -11.07
N ASP A 8 -5.42 16.61 -10.96
CA ASP A 8 -6.85 16.87 -10.87
C ASP A 8 -7.18 17.63 -9.58
N ILE A 9 -6.60 17.24 -8.46
CA ILE A 9 -6.77 17.94 -7.19
C ILE A 9 -6.18 19.35 -7.26
N ALA A 10 -5.00 19.49 -7.86
CA ALA A 10 -4.33 20.77 -8.03
C ALA A 10 -5.20 21.76 -8.82
N ALA A 11 -5.79 21.31 -9.93
CA ALA A 11 -6.70 22.12 -10.72
C ALA A 11 -7.93 22.53 -9.91
N ALA A 12 -8.52 21.62 -9.14
CA ALA A 12 -9.70 21.90 -8.32
C ALA A 12 -9.42 22.86 -7.16
N CYS A 13 -8.19 22.88 -6.63
CA CYS A 13 -7.77 23.74 -5.51
C CYS A 13 -7.09 25.04 -5.95
N GLY A 14 -6.76 25.18 -7.23
CA GLY A 14 -6.03 26.34 -7.73
C GLY A 14 -4.58 26.41 -7.24
N VAL A 15 -3.93 25.27 -7.05
CA VAL A 15 -2.55 25.16 -6.59
C VAL A 15 -1.74 24.25 -7.52
N SER A 16 -0.42 24.17 -7.32
CA SER A 16 0.42 23.25 -8.09
C SER A 16 0.29 21.81 -7.61
N ALA A 17 0.58 20.85 -8.48
CA ALA A 17 0.62 19.42 -8.10
C ALA A 17 1.66 19.16 -7.00
N SER A 18 2.78 19.90 -7.00
CA SER A 18 3.79 19.85 -5.94
C SER A 18 3.21 20.26 -4.58
N THR A 19 2.38 21.32 -4.54
CA THR A 19 1.70 21.77 -3.33
C THR A 19 0.72 20.71 -2.81
N VAL A 20 -0.03 20.06 -3.70
CA VAL A 20 -0.93 18.95 -3.32
C VAL A 20 -0.14 17.80 -2.71
N SER A 21 0.96 17.39 -3.34
CA SER A 21 1.82 16.33 -2.83
C SER A 21 2.37 16.64 -1.43
N LYS A 22 2.83 17.87 -1.22
CA LYS A 22 3.33 18.33 0.09
C LYS A 22 2.23 18.32 1.15
N ALA A 23 1.03 18.77 0.81
CA ALA A 23 -0.11 18.79 1.74
C ALA A 23 -0.53 17.39 2.15
N LEU A 24 -0.60 16.45 1.20
CA LEU A 24 -0.98 15.06 1.47
C LEU A 24 0.10 14.28 2.23
N ASN A 25 1.36 14.68 2.14
CA ASN A 25 2.48 14.09 2.88
C ASN A 25 2.83 14.85 4.17
N ASP A 26 1.99 15.79 4.57
CA ASP A 26 2.10 16.54 5.83
C ASP A 26 3.43 17.28 6.01
N LEU A 27 3.94 17.90 4.94
CA LEU A 27 5.16 18.68 5.00
C LEU A 27 4.91 20.06 5.65
N ASP A 28 5.91 20.54 6.38
CA ASP A 28 5.79 21.75 7.21
C ASP A 28 5.73 23.08 6.45
N ASP A 29 6.13 23.08 5.18
CA ASP A 29 6.14 24.28 4.33
C ASP A 29 4.76 24.67 3.77
N ILE A 30 3.71 23.94 4.12
CA ILE A 30 2.31 24.23 3.80
C ILE A 30 1.56 24.53 5.10
N SER A 31 0.74 25.59 5.11
CA SER A 31 -0.06 25.94 6.28
C SER A 31 -1.09 24.85 6.61
N GLU A 32 -1.41 24.69 7.88
CA GLU A 32 -2.41 23.69 8.33
C GLU A 32 -3.78 23.93 7.68
N LYS A 33 -4.19 25.17 7.50
CA LYS A 33 -5.44 25.55 6.83
C LYS A 33 -5.45 25.05 5.38
N ARG A 34 -4.34 25.24 4.66
CA ARG A 34 -4.20 24.81 3.26
C ARG A 34 -4.15 23.29 3.15
N LYS A 35 -3.45 22.61 4.06
CA LYS A 35 -3.44 21.14 4.15
C LYS A 35 -4.85 20.58 4.33
N ALA A 36 -5.61 21.14 5.27
CA ALA A 36 -6.99 20.72 5.54
C ALA A 36 -7.88 20.89 4.32
N MET A 37 -7.79 22.01 3.63
CA MET A 37 -8.54 22.29 2.41
C MET A 37 -8.22 21.27 1.29
N ILE A 38 -6.95 21.01 1.06
CA ILE A 38 -6.50 20.08 0.02
C ILE A 38 -6.92 18.65 0.36
N ARG A 39 -6.76 18.21 1.62
CA ARG A 39 -7.20 16.88 2.07
C ARG A 39 -8.70 16.68 1.92
N GLN A 40 -9.47 17.68 2.29
CA GLN A 40 -10.93 17.64 2.12
C GLN A 40 -11.30 17.49 0.64
N LYS A 41 -10.67 18.27 -0.23
CA LYS A 41 -10.92 18.19 -1.66
C LYS A 41 -10.54 16.85 -2.25
N ALA A 42 -9.40 16.30 -1.84
CA ALA A 42 -8.97 14.97 -2.24
C ALA A 42 -10.00 13.89 -1.84
N ASN A 43 -10.51 13.96 -0.63
CA ASN A 43 -11.55 13.03 -0.15
C ASN A 43 -12.85 13.16 -0.95
N GLU A 44 -13.30 14.38 -1.20
CA GLU A 44 -14.50 14.65 -2.00
C GLU A 44 -14.39 14.10 -3.42
N MET A 45 -13.21 14.18 -4.01
CA MET A 45 -12.93 13.70 -5.35
C MET A 45 -12.67 12.19 -5.43
N GLY A 46 -12.60 11.50 -4.29
CA GLY A 46 -12.32 10.07 -4.23
C GLY A 46 -10.88 9.71 -4.56
N TYR A 47 -9.93 10.57 -4.21
CA TYR A 47 -8.52 10.31 -4.45
C TYR A 47 -8.02 9.15 -3.58
N LEU A 48 -7.36 8.19 -4.22
CA LEU A 48 -6.65 7.09 -3.55
C LEU A 48 -5.16 7.18 -3.89
N PRO A 49 -4.27 7.20 -2.88
CA PRO A 49 -2.83 7.23 -3.14
C PRO A 49 -2.37 6.01 -3.94
N ASN A 50 -1.49 6.23 -4.91
CA ASN A 50 -0.80 5.13 -5.56
C ASN A 50 0.36 4.68 -4.67
N MET A 51 0.19 3.57 -3.98
CA MET A 51 1.18 3.06 -3.02
C MET A 51 2.50 2.66 -3.69
N ALA A 52 2.47 2.19 -4.94
CA ALA A 52 3.70 1.89 -5.68
C ALA A 52 4.52 3.15 -5.95
N ALA A 53 3.86 4.24 -6.38
CA ALA A 53 4.52 5.52 -6.59
C ALA A 53 5.03 6.12 -5.26
N ARG A 54 4.25 5.98 -4.20
CA ARG A 54 4.63 6.45 -2.87
C ARG A 54 5.84 5.70 -2.31
N ALA A 55 5.90 4.39 -2.54
CA ALA A 55 7.01 3.54 -2.11
C ALA A 55 8.34 3.96 -2.74
N LEU A 56 8.33 4.49 -3.96
CA LEU A 56 9.53 5.02 -4.61
C LEU A 56 10.11 6.22 -3.85
N LYS A 57 9.27 7.05 -3.25
CA LYS A 57 9.70 8.21 -2.47
C LYS A 57 10.09 7.85 -1.04
N THR A 58 9.25 7.07 -0.36
CA THR A 58 9.41 6.78 1.07
C THR A 58 10.27 5.55 1.33
N LYS A 59 10.45 4.70 0.32
CA LYS A 59 11.10 3.37 0.40
C LYS A 59 10.40 2.43 1.38
N MET A 60 9.13 2.69 1.67
CA MET A 60 8.27 1.86 2.51
C MET A 60 7.07 1.40 1.68
N THR A 61 6.88 0.10 1.60
CA THR A 61 5.80 -0.47 0.79
C THR A 61 4.52 -0.74 1.58
N HIS A 62 4.61 -0.80 2.90
CA HIS A 62 3.51 -1.22 3.78
C HIS A 62 2.96 -2.60 3.38
N ASN A 63 3.86 -3.47 2.92
CA ASN A 63 3.52 -4.81 2.46
C ASN A 63 4.37 -5.85 3.20
N ILE A 64 3.71 -6.77 3.88
CA ILE A 64 4.36 -7.84 4.63
C ILE A 64 4.27 -9.12 3.80
N GLY A 65 5.41 -9.78 3.60
CA GLY A 65 5.45 -11.09 2.97
C GLY A 65 5.20 -12.19 3.99
N VAL A 66 4.32 -13.12 3.66
CA VAL A 66 4.06 -14.31 4.48
C VAL A 66 4.44 -15.54 3.68
N LEU A 67 5.39 -16.29 4.21
CA LEU A 67 5.78 -17.60 3.69
C LEU A 67 5.21 -18.67 4.60
N PHE A 68 4.26 -19.43 4.07
CA PHE A 68 3.65 -20.54 4.78
C PHE A 68 3.83 -21.84 4.00
N ILE A 69 4.50 -22.80 4.61
CA ILE A 69 4.76 -24.10 4.01
C ILE A 69 4.38 -25.16 5.04
N ASP A 70 3.61 -26.15 4.63
CA ASP A 70 3.36 -27.35 5.42
C ASP A 70 3.56 -28.61 4.56
N ASP A 71 3.95 -29.68 5.22
CA ASP A 71 4.23 -30.96 4.55
C ASP A 71 2.95 -31.68 4.09
N TYR A 72 1.81 -31.30 4.65
CA TYR A 72 0.50 -31.90 4.34
C TYR A 72 -0.25 -31.15 3.27
N HIS A 73 0.29 -30.06 2.75
CA HIS A 73 -0.32 -29.22 1.73
C HIS A 73 -1.72 -28.71 2.09
N SER A 74 -1.96 -28.53 3.39
CA SER A 74 -3.23 -27.99 3.91
C SER A 74 -3.44 -26.52 3.57
N GLY A 75 -2.34 -25.80 3.34
CA GLY A 75 -2.39 -24.38 3.03
C GLY A 75 -3.05 -23.56 4.14
N LEU A 76 -3.86 -22.58 3.74
CA LEU A 76 -4.56 -21.70 4.66
C LEU A 76 -5.66 -22.40 5.49
N THR A 77 -6.00 -23.64 5.16
CA THR A 77 -6.98 -24.43 5.91
C THR A 77 -6.37 -25.28 7.01
N HIS A 78 -5.07 -25.17 7.23
CA HIS A 78 -4.38 -25.91 8.30
C HIS A 78 -5.02 -25.61 9.66
N PRO A 79 -5.51 -26.65 10.41
CA PRO A 79 -6.36 -26.41 11.59
C PRO A 79 -5.67 -25.65 12.71
N TYR A 80 -4.35 -25.79 12.85
CA TYR A 80 -3.58 -25.03 13.84
C TYR A 80 -3.23 -23.64 13.38
N PHE A 81 -2.79 -23.48 12.11
CA PHE A 81 -2.29 -22.20 11.62
C PHE A 81 -3.38 -21.29 11.07
N ALA A 82 -4.55 -21.81 10.71
CA ALA A 82 -5.64 -20.97 10.21
C ALA A 82 -6.03 -19.85 11.21
N PRO A 83 -6.23 -20.11 12.51
CA PRO A 83 -6.48 -19.04 13.48
C PRO A 83 -5.32 -18.08 13.65
N VAL A 84 -4.08 -18.58 13.58
CA VAL A 84 -2.87 -17.75 13.67
C VAL A 84 -2.80 -16.78 12.49
N LEU A 85 -3.04 -17.30 11.27
CA LEU A 85 -3.05 -16.48 10.05
C LEU A 85 -4.17 -15.44 10.07
N GLU A 86 -5.35 -15.80 10.59
CA GLU A 86 -6.46 -14.85 10.73
C GLU A 86 -6.15 -13.73 11.71
N SER A 87 -5.54 -14.05 12.85
CA SER A 87 -5.08 -13.04 13.81
C SER A 87 -4.01 -12.14 13.22
N LEU A 88 -3.04 -12.71 12.50
CA LEU A 88 -2.02 -11.95 11.79
C LEU A 88 -2.63 -10.99 10.79
N LYS A 89 -3.56 -11.49 9.96
CA LYS A 89 -4.28 -10.68 8.96
C LYS A 89 -4.96 -9.48 9.61
N THR A 90 -5.69 -9.70 10.71
CA THR A 90 -6.41 -8.66 11.42
C THR A 90 -5.47 -7.59 11.97
N GLU A 91 -4.38 -7.99 12.62
CA GLU A 91 -3.41 -7.04 13.18
C GLU A 91 -2.68 -6.24 12.09
N VAL A 92 -2.28 -6.90 11.03
CA VAL A 92 -1.60 -6.26 9.89
C VAL A 92 -2.52 -5.24 9.22
N GLU A 93 -3.79 -5.58 9.03
CA GLU A 93 -4.81 -4.69 8.48
C GLU A 93 -5.02 -3.46 9.35
N ASN A 94 -5.12 -3.65 10.67
CA ASN A 94 -5.27 -2.54 11.63
C ASN A 94 -4.09 -1.57 11.61
N LEU A 95 -2.91 -2.06 11.28
CA LEU A 95 -1.69 -1.25 11.15
C LEU A 95 -1.54 -0.60 9.77
N GLY A 96 -2.47 -0.83 8.86
CA GLY A 96 -2.45 -0.26 7.51
C GLY A 96 -1.47 -0.93 6.56
N TYR A 97 -1.20 -2.22 6.78
CA TYR A 97 -0.30 -3.02 5.92
C TYR A 97 -1.10 -4.02 5.10
N ASP A 98 -0.57 -4.33 3.92
CA ASP A 98 -1.05 -5.42 3.08
C ASP A 98 -0.25 -6.70 3.33
N ILE A 99 -0.81 -7.84 2.93
CA ILE A 99 -0.12 -9.13 2.99
C ILE A 99 0.05 -9.66 1.57
N THR A 100 1.26 -10.11 1.27
CA THR A 100 1.56 -10.86 0.05
C THR A 100 2.03 -12.25 0.43
N PHE A 101 1.37 -13.29 -0.06
CA PHE A 101 1.85 -14.65 0.12
C PHE A 101 3.03 -14.93 -0.79
N ILE A 102 4.12 -15.42 -0.22
CA ILE A 102 5.36 -15.69 -0.93
C ILE A 102 5.32 -17.10 -1.49
N ASN A 103 5.59 -17.24 -2.78
CA ASN A 103 5.58 -18.49 -3.50
C ASN A 103 6.74 -18.57 -4.52
N LYS A 104 6.85 -19.68 -5.23
CA LYS A 104 7.92 -19.91 -6.21
C LYS A 104 7.57 -19.58 -7.64
N ASN A 105 6.27 -19.53 -7.97
CA ASN A 105 5.81 -19.28 -9.33
C ASN A 105 5.14 -17.91 -9.41
N VAL A 106 5.79 -16.98 -10.07
CA VAL A 106 5.35 -15.59 -10.17
C VAL A 106 5.35 -15.17 -11.64
N GLY A 107 4.18 -14.80 -12.15
CA GLY A 107 4.04 -14.34 -13.52
C GLY A 107 4.46 -15.36 -14.58
N GLY A 108 4.24 -16.66 -14.33
CA GLY A 108 4.65 -17.73 -15.23
C GLY A 108 6.15 -18.06 -15.17
N ARG A 109 6.85 -17.54 -14.21
CA ARG A 109 8.30 -17.73 -14.03
C ARG A 109 8.57 -18.33 -12.66
N GLU A 110 9.49 -19.29 -12.58
CA GLU A 110 9.97 -19.82 -11.30
C GLU A 110 10.97 -18.85 -10.65
N MET A 111 10.76 -18.58 -9.36
CA MET A 111 11.63 -17.74 -8.55
C MET A 111 11.91 -18.41 -7.20
N SER A 112 13.03 -18.10 -6.58
CA SER A 112 13.23 -18.43 -5.18
C SER A 112 12.31 -17.56 -4.31
N TYR A 113 12.09 -17.98 -3.06
CA TYR A 113 11.29 -17.18 -2.12
C TYR A 113 11.89 -15.79 -1.91
N LEU A 114 13.22 -15.71 -1.82
CA LEU A 114 13.91 -14.43 -1.67
C LEU A 114 13.73 -13.53 -2.89
N GLU A 115 13.83 -14.10 -4.09
CA GLU A 115 13.57 -13.35 -5.32
C GLU A 115 12.15 -12.81 -5.38
N HIS A 116 11.15 -13.61 -4.95
CA HIS A 116 9.78 -13.13 -4.88
C HIS A 116 9.62 -11.99 -3.87
N CYS A 117 10.24 -12.10 -2.71
CA CYS A 117 10.24 -11.01 -1.72
C CYS A 117 10.79 -9.71 -2.30
N ARG A 118 11.90 -9.79 -3.01
CA ARG A 118 12.52 -8.63 -3.69
C ARG A 118 11.66 -8.12 -4.82
N TYR A 119 11.10 -9.01 -5.60
CA TYR A 119 10.21 -8.66 -6.72
C TYR A 119 8.98 -7.88 -6.26
N ARG A 120 8.38 -8.28 -5.16
CA ARG A 120 7.20 -7.62 -4.57
C ARG A 120 7.55 -6.51 -3.59
N ASN A 121 8.81 -6.39 -3.24
CA ASN A 121 9.29 -5.33 -2.35
C ASN A 121 8.61 -5.39 -0.97
N VAL A 122 8.50 -6.58 -0.43
CA VAL A 122 7.94 -6.79 0.91
C VAL A 122 8.96 -6.54 2.00
#